data_341e80c864a3f2a82483771a6e151fca
#
_entry.id   341e80c864a3f2a82483771a6e151fca
#
_cell.length_a   1.000
_cell.length_b   1.000
_cell.length_c   1.000
_cell.angle_alpha   90.00
_cell.angle_beta   90.00
_cell.angle_gamma   90.00
#
_symmetry.space_group_name_H-M   'P 1'
#
loop_
_entity.id
_entity.type
_entity.pdbx_description
1 polymer ?
#
loop_
_entity_poly.entity_id
_entity_poly.type
_entity_poly.pdbx_seq_one_letter_code
_entity_poly.pdbx_strand_id
1 'polypeptide(L)'
;MARVTEVTDEPDVEDFDFVKVLSAVADPVRLSILRQLAEALEAISCGAIDLPVKASTATHHFTALRQAGVLHQYYIGTSRMNVLRTEDLEKAYPGFLPSVIAGSAGINRD
;
A
#
# COMPACT_ATOMS: atom_id res chain seq x y z
N MET A 1 23.58 -11.10 7.79
CA MET A 1 22.25 -10.56 8.13
C MET A 1 21.94 -9.38 7.22
N ALA A 2 20.76 -9.37 6.60
CA ALA A 2 20.41 -8.30 5.69
C ALA A 2 20.14 -7.00 6.46
N ARG A 3 20.59 -5.88 5.89
CA ARG A 3 20.41 -4.56 6.48
C ARG A 3 18.99 -4.07 6.24
N VAL A 4 18.35 -3.51 7.26
CA VAL A 4 17.06 -2.83 7.14
C VAL A 4 17.33 -1.35 6.89
N THR A 5 16.71 -0.80 5.82
CA THR A 5 16.85 0.62 5.46
C THR A 5 15.46 1.22 5.26
N GLU A 6 15.22 2.35 5.93
CA GLU A 6 13.93 3.04 5.82
C GLU A 6 13.84 3.85 4.52
N VAL A 7 12.62 3.99 4.03
CA VAL A 7 12.28 4.90 2.94
C VAL A 7 11.80 6.21 3.56
N THR A 8 12.24 7.36 3.03
CA THR A 8 12.10 8.63 3.74
C THR A 8 11.00 9.57 3.23
N ASP A 9 10.29 9.23 2.15
CA ASP A 9 9.26 10.11 1.56
C ASP A 9 7.83 9.66 1.89
N GLU A 10 7.62 9.19 3.11
CA GLU A 10 6.29 8.86 3.62
C GLU A 10 5.81 10.01 4.50
N PRO A 11 4.54 10.44 4.35
CA PRO A 11 4.02 11.48 5.21
C PRO A 11 3.73 10.97 6.61
N ASP A 12 3.90 11.84 7.61
CA ASP A 12 3.39 11.56 8.95
C ASP A 12 1.85 11.63 8.93
N VAL A 13 1.20 10.98 9.89
CA VAL A 13 -0.26 10.92 9.92
C VAL A 13 -0.90 12.31 9.97
N GLU A 14 -0.25 13.27 10.63
CA GLU A 14 -0.73 14.66 10.72
C GLU A 14 -0.72 15.36 9.37
N ASP A 15 0.11 14.90 8.45
CA ASP A 15 0.28 15.50 7.13
C ASP A 15 -0.53 14.81 6.03
N PHE A 16 -1.39 13.86 6.38
CA PHE A 16 -2.21 13.16 5.41
C PHE A 16 -3.15 14.13 4.70
N ASP A 17 -3.20 14.00 3.36
CA ASP A 17 -4.12 14.72 2.50
C ASP A 17 -5.18 13.72 2.02
N PHE A 18 -6.42 13.91 2.44
CA PHE A 18 -7.49 12.96 2.16
C PHE A 18 -7.75 12.77 0.67
N VAL A 19 -7.70 13.84 -0.11
CA VAL A 19 -7.88 13.74 -1.57
C VAL A 19 -6.76 12.92 -2.19
N LYS A 20 -5.55 13.10 -1.71
CA LYS A 20 -4.39 12.33 -2.18
C LYS A 20 -4.54 10.85 -1.83
N VAL A 21 -5.02 10.55 -0.62
CA VAL A 21 -5.29 9.17 -0.20
C VAL A 21 -6.38 8.54 -1.07
N LEU A 22 -7.49 9.24 -1.28
CA LEU A 22 -8.57 8.76 -2.15
C LEU A 22 -8.07 8.47 -3.56
N SER A 23 -7.30 9.41 -4.11
CA SER A 23 -6.76 9.27 -5.45
C SER A 23 -5.80 8.07 -5.56
N ALA A 24 -4.99 7.86 -4.52
CA ALA A 24 -4.03 6.75 -4.52
C ALA A 24 -4.71 5.39 -4.52
N VAL A 25 -5.85 5.24 -3.84
CA VAL A 25 -6.54 3.94 -3.75
C VAL A 25 -7.54 3.70 -4.88
N ALA A 26 -7.88 4.72 -5.66
CA ALA A 26 -8.90 4.64 -6.70
C ALA A 26 -8.34 4.07 -8.01
N ASP A 27 -7.82 2.84 -7.94
CA ASP A 27 -7.22 2.15 -9.08
C ASP A 27 -7.30 0.64 -8.84
N PRO A 28 -7.75 -0.17 -9.83
CA PRO A 28 -7.92 -1.62 -9.63
C PRO A 28 -6.63 -2.34 -9.23
N VAL A 29 -5.48 -1.96 -9.80
CA VAL A 29 -4.20 -2.58 -9.47
C VAL A 29 -3.83 -2.26 -8.03
N ARG A 30 -3.99 -1.00 -7.63
CA ARG A 30 -3.68 -0.57 -6.25
C ARG A 30 -4.61 -1.21 -5.24
N LEU A 31 -5.90 -1.35 -5.56
CA LEU A 31 -6.83 -2.08 -4.69
C LEU A 31 -6.42 -3.54 -4.51
N SER A 32 -5.89 -4.17 -5.56
CA SER A 32 -5.35 -5.52 -5.46
C SER A 32 -4.15 -5.59 -4.50
N ILE A 33 -3.28 -4.59 -4.54
CA ILE A 33 -2.16 -4.48 -3.60
C ILE A 33 -2.69 -4.44 -2.16
N LEU A 34 -3.67 -3.59 -1.90
CA LEU A 34 -4.25 -3.44 -0.57
C LEU A 34 -4.87 -4.75 -0.07
N ARG A 35 -5.61 -5.46 -0.94
CA ARG A 35 -6.21 -6.75 -0.57
C ARG A 35 -5.16 -7.77 -0.20
N GLN A 36 -4.12 -7.90 -1.01
CA GLN A 36 -3.07 -8.88 -0.76
C GLN A 36 -2.33 -8.59 0.55
N LEU A 37 -2.08 -7.30 0.83
CA LEU A 37 -1.45 -6.91 2.08
C LEU A 37 -2.38 -7.11 3.29
N ALA A 38 -3.68 -6.88 3.12
CA ALA A 38 -4.65 -7.07 4.20
C ALA A 38 -4.79 -8.55 4.60
N GLU A 39 -4.61 -9.46 3.63
CA GLU A 39 -4.69 -10.89 3.88
C GLU A 39 -3.39 -11.47 4.43
N ALA A 40 -2.29 -10.74 4.30
CA ALA A 40 -0.97 -11.20 4.75
C ALA A 40 -0.83 -11.02 6.26
N LEU A 41 -0.15 -11.97 6.90
CA LEU A 41 0.13 -11.91 8.33
C LEU A 41 1.40 -11.09 8.63
N GLU A 42 2.20 -10.79 7.60
CA GLU A 42 3.44 -10.06 7.73
C GLU A 42 3.74 -9.29 6.44
N ALA A 43 4.78 -8.47 6.46
CA ALA A 43 5.17 -7.66 5.31
C ALA A 43 5.44 -8.52 4.08
N ILE A 44 5.08 -8.01 2.89
CA ILE A 44 5.32 -8.70 1.62
C ILE A 44 6.23 -7.82 0.75
N SER A 45 7.23 -8.45 0.11
CA SER A 45 8.07 -7.73 -0.85
C SER A 45 7.27 -7.35 -2.10
N CYS A 46 7.69 -6.29 -2.80
CA CYS A 46 7.05 -5.86 -4.03
C CYS A 46 7.00 -6.99 -5.07
N GLY A 47 8.09 -7.77 -5.18
CA GLY A 47 8.15 -8.86 -6.14
C GLY A 47 7.26 -10.06 -5.82
N ALA A 48 6.81 -10.19 -4.57
CA ALA A 48 5.93 -11.28 -4.15
C ALA A 48 4.44 -10.93 -4.27
N ILE A 49 4.11 -9.68 -4.52
CA ILE A 49 2.72 -9.25 -4.75
C ILE A 49 2.37 -9.54 -6.21
N ASP A 50 1.29 -10.29 -6.43
CA ASP A 50 0.87 -10.70 -7.77
C ASP A 50 0.07 -9.60 -8.44
N LEU A 51 0.60 -9.02 -9.52
CA LEU A 51 -0.04 -7.93 -10.24
C LEU A 51 -0.04 -8.20 -11.75
N PRO A 52 -1.10 -7.78 -12.48
CA PRO A 52 -1.21 -7.99 -13.92
C PRO A 52 -0.45 -6.93 -14.73
N VAL A 53 0.62 -6.38 -14.18
CA VAL A 53 1.41 -5.33 -14.82
C VAL A 53 2.89 -5.66 -14.67
N LYS A 54 3.72 -5.08 -15.54
CA LYS A 54 5.17 -5.28 -15.46
C LYS A 54 5.77 -4.52 -14.26
N ALA A 55 6.98 -4.93 -13.87
CA ALA A 55 7.65 -4.40 -12.67
C ALA A 55 7.79 -2.88 -12.65
N SER A 56 8.09 -2.26 -13.79
CA SER A 56 8.24 -0.80 -13.84
C SER A 56 6.92 -0.07 -13.58
N THR A 57 5.81 -0.61 -14.08
CA THR A 57 4.47 -0.06 -13.82
C THR A 57 4.07 -0.32 -12.37
N ALA A 58 4.36 -1.50 -11.85
CA ALA A 58 4.09 -1.83 -10.45
C ALA A 58 4.81 -0.87 -9.50
N THR A 59 6.06 -0.54 -9.76
CA THR A 59 6.84 0.41 -8.96
C THR A 59 6.12 1.75 -8.85
N HIS A 60 5.52 2.22 -9.94
CA HIS A 60 4.76 3.47 -9.94
C HIS A 60 3.55 3.40 -8.99
N HIS A 61 2.83 2.28 -8.98
CA HIS A 61 1.69 2.08 -8.08
C HIS A 61 2.13 2.04 -6.62
N PHE A 62 3.20 1.32 -6.31
CA PHE A 62 3.72 1.27 -4.94
C PHE A 62 4.17 2.66 -4.46
N THR A 63 4.84 3.43 -5.32
CA THR A 63 5.28 4.78 -4.99
C THR A 63 4.10 5.69 -4.68
N ALA A 64 3.04 5.65 -5.50
CA ALA A 64 1.84 6.46 -5.28
C ALA A 64 1.19 6.15 -3.92
N LEU A 65 1.07 4.87 -3.57
CA LEU A 65 0.51 4.45 -2.29
C LEU A 65 1.37 4.89 -1.11
N ARG A 66 2.69 4.74 -1.23
CA ARG A 66 3.62 5.15 -0.18
C ARG A 66 3.56 6.65 0.07
N GLN A 67 3.62 7.45 -0.99
CA GLN A 67 3.64 8.91 -0.87
C GLN A 67 2.32 9.48 -0.37
N ALA A 68 1.22 8.76 -0.54
CA ALA A 68 -0.06 9.16 0.03
C ALA A 68 -0.22 8.77 1.51
N GLY A 69 0.65 7.89 2.01
CA GLY A 69 0.59 7.43 3.40
C GLY A 69 -0.18 6.12 3.59
N VAL A 70 -0.56 5.46 2.51
CA VAL A 70 -1.31 4.19 2.59
C VAL A 70 -0.39 3.03 2.94
N LEU A 71 0.84 3.05 2.42
CA LEU A 71 1.84 2.02 2.66
C LEU A 71 3.04 2.57 3.42
N HIS A 72 3.60 1.71 4.28
CA HIS A 72 4.95 1.86 4.79
C HIS A 72 5.84 0.92 4.01
N GLN A 73 6.96 1.43 3.50
CA GLN A 73 7.96 0.64 2.79
C GLN A 73 9.31 0.74 3.47
N TYR A 74 10.04 -0.35 3.42
CA TYR A 74 11.42 -0.41 3.89
C TYR A 74 12.17 -1.50 3.13
N TYR A 75 13.49 -1.45 3.14
CA TYR A 75 14.30 -2.47 2.49
C TYR A 75 14.85 -3.46 3.50
N ILE A 76 14.83 -4.73 3.12
CA ILE A 76 15.66 -5.76 3.76
C ILE A 76 16.64 -6.20 2.69
N GLY A 77 17.91 -5.77 2.80
CA GLY A 77 18.87 -5.94 1.71
C GLY A 77 18.39 -5.19 0.48
N THR A 78 18.14 -5.90 -0.61
CA THR A 78 17.63 -5.33 -1.85
C THR A 78 16.12 -5.52 -2.03
N SER A 79 15.46 -6.19 -1.07
CA SER A 79 14.02 -6.44 -1.15
C SER A 79 13.25 -5.28 -0.55
N ARG A 80 12.35 -4.68 -1.33
CA ARG A 80 11.47 -3.62 -0.86
C ARG A 80 10.22 -4.26 -0.25
N MET A 81 10.05 -4.06 1.05
CA MET A 81 8.95 -4.63 1.81
C MET A 81 7.80 -3.64 1.96
N ASN A 82 6.58 -4.15 2.05
CA ASN A 82 5.37 -3.34 2.14
C ASN A 82 4.50 -3.77 3.31
N VAL A 83 3.97 -2.78 4.03
CA VAL A 83 3.00 -2.98 5.11
C VAL A 83 1.93 -1.90 4.96
N LEU A 84 0.65 -2.25 5.18
CA LEU A 84 -0.42 -1.26 5.25
C LEU A 84 -0.26 -0.44 6.54
N ARG A 85 -0.45 0.88 6.41
CA ARG A 85 -0.44 1.77 7.58
C ARG A 85 -1.83 1.78 8.22
N THR A 86 -2.26 0.61 8.66
CA THR A 86 -3.63 0.37 9.15
C THR A 86 -3.98 1.27 10.34
N GLU A 87 -3.10 1.37 11.32
CA GLU A 87 -3.37 2.18 12.51
C GLU A 87 -3.44 3.67 12.19
N ASP A 88 -2.52 4.16 11.36
CA ASP A 88 -2.50 5.56 10.97
C ASP A 88 -3.72 5.94 10.15
N LEU A 89 -4.13 5.08 9.23
CA LEU A 89 -5.32 5.32 8.40
C LEU A 89 -6.59 5.27 9.25
N GLU A 90 -6.66 4.37 10.22
CA GLU A 90 -7.82 4.31 11.13
C GLU A 90 -7.89 5.55 12.03
N LYS A 91 -6.74 6.04 12.49
CA LYS A 91 -6.66 7.25 13.30
C LYS A 91 -7.12 8.48 12.52
N ALA A 92 -6.65 8.61 11.27
CA ALA A 92 -6.98 9.77 10.43
C ALA A 92 -8.39 9.70 9.85
N TYR A 93 -8.80 8.51 9.39
CA TYR A 93 -10.08 8.31 8.67
C TYR A 93 -10.74 7.02 9.17
N PRO A 94 -11.44 7.06 10.33
CA PRO A 94 -12.02 5.86 10.92
C PRO A 94 -12.97 5.13 9.95
N GLY A 95 -12.75 3.81 9.79
CA GLY A 95 -13.55 2.97 8.93
C GLY A 95 -13.18 3.02 7.45
N PHE A 96 -12.28 3.91 7.05
CA PHE A 96 -11.94 4.10 5.63
C PHE A 96 -11.27 2.86 5.02
N LEU A 97 -10.17 2.40 5.60
CA LEU A 97 -9.41 1.29 5.03
C LEU A 97 -10.22 -0.01 4.98
N PRO A 98 -10.91 -0.43 6.06
CA PRO A 98 -11.75 -1.62 5.98
C PRO A 98 -12.83 -1.53 4.91
N SER A 99 -13.42 -0.35 4.73
CA SER A 99 -14.46 -0.13 3.72
C SER A 99 -13.89 -0.23 2.30
N VAL A 100 -12.71 0.35 2.08
CA VAL A 100 -12.02 0.28 0.78
C VAL A 100 -11.70 -1.17 0.43
N ILE A 101 -11.16 -1.92 1.38
CA ILE A 101 -10.80 -3.32 1.16
C ILE A 101 -12.05 -4.16 0.88
N ALA A 102 -13.12 -3.97 1.66
CA ALA A 102 -14.38 -4.67 1.45
C ALA A 102 -14.98 -4.37 0.08
N GLY A 103 -14.97 -3.10 -0.31
CA GLY A 103 -15.47 -2.69 -1.63
C GLY A 103 -14.64 -3.24 -2.78
N SER A 104 -13.34 -3.41 -2.57
CA SER A 104 -12.44 -3.94 -3.60
C SER A 104 -12.69 -5.42 -3.91
N ALA A 105 -13.34 -6.17 -3.02
CA ALA A 105 -13.59 -7.60 -3.22
C ALA A 105 -14.45 -7.88 -4.46
N GLY A 106 -15.22 -6.89 -4.96
CA GLY A 106 -16.02 -7.04 -6.17
C GLY A 106 -15.29 -6.68 -7.45
N ILE A 107 -14.07 -6.12 -7.35
CA ILE A 107 -13.29 -5.73 -8.52
C ILE A 107 -12.72 -6.97 -9.20
N ASN A 108 -12.74 -7.00 -10.54
CA ASN A 108 -12.23 -8.11 -11.36
C ASN A 108 -13.03 -9.42 -11.26
N ARG A 109 -14.28 -9.36 -10.86
CA ARG A 109 -15.18 -10.49 -10.99
C ARG A 109 -15.65 -10.61 -12.42
N ASP A 110 -15.60 -11.79 -12.93
CA ASP A 110 -16.13 -12.12 -14.25
C ASP A 110 -17.59 -12.48 -14.18
#